data_7580fdd95e892f0a605ea80b1ab2f97d
#
_entry.id   7580fdd95e892f0a605ea80b1ab2f97d
#
_cell.length_a   1.000
_cell.length_b   1.000
_cell.length_c   1.000
_cell.angle_alpha   90.00
_cell.angle_beta   90.00
_cell.angle_gamma   90.00
#
_symmetry.space_group_name_H-M   'P 1'
#
loop_
_entity.id
_entity.type
_entity.pdbx_description
1 polymer ?
#
loop_
_entity_poly.entity_id
_entity_poly.type
_entity_poly.pdbx_seq_one_letter_code
_entity_poly.pdbx_strand_id
1 'polypeptide(L)'
;MPKICFKYLLPLALLLCLLVSCRTQKDEPPFYERLRGVVPAQPALPYEQQVRYDELFAEAARQKQLEHYDAMFRLLREALRINPNASEALFELGRLQTERMAYSDSLLRREGDSLLARAVKLAPHNRYYKQIYGQHLVSTGRVAEALPLFEQVAAERPTPENYSRLVQLYEMRKDYPAAIRALNQIERLDGPSEEISLEKFRLYSETDNTELAYKSIEDLCAAFPLDLRYRVLLGDLYEQSGHHEMALNTYRDVLAAEPDNSYAQLSLLAYYKAAEADSLYMDLLQRVVFSPGTQTDTRVEALRGFAQDNLQNGGDTTAVVQLFDRVMQMPQDNRDVAMLYLSYMVTTGMAEQKQAELAWRILEIEPDYSPARFLLLGMAGSENYEETALKVCRDGQIYDPAEPAFYYFEAVTEYGLNKNKEAIAALRRGEPYVDESKDPETSSNYFALLGDILHEEGQAQEAFTAYDNALKYNSANLLCLNNYAYFLSLANLRLDDAEAMSKRTVDHEPNNATYLDTYAWILYQQKRYEQAYEIIERCIACADSTGTGDATLYEHAGDINYRAGRRTAANNYWRRASRHAKTPAERRRINQKVRRRRP
;
A
#
# COMPACT_ATOMS: atom_id res chain seq x y z
N MET A 1 12.52 -19.05 8.88
CA MET A 1 13.45 -17.91 8.95
C MET A 1 12.75 -16.68 8.39
N PRO A 2 12.27 -15.76 9.16
CA PRO A 2 11.89 -14.47 8.62
C PRO A 2 13.18 -13.71 8.33
N LYS A 3 13.41 -13.39 7.06
CA LYS A 3 14.36 -12.37 6.67
C LYS A 3 13.88 -11.07 7.32
N ILE A 4 14.57 -10.67 8.37
CA ILE A 4 14.47 -9.28 8.86
C ILE A 4 14.81 -8.42 7.65
N CYS A 5 13.79 -7.77 7.13
CA CYS A 5 13.88 -6.93 5.96
C CYS A 5 14.78 -5.74 6.28
N PHE A 6 16.01 -5.77 5.81
CA PHE A 6 16.82 -4.61 5.50
C PHE A 6 16.07 -3.78 4.45
N LYS A 7 15.10 -2.98 4.87
CA LYS A 7 14.20 -2.22 4.00
C LYS A 7 14.47 -0.73 3.99
N TYR A 8 15.66 -0.31 4.43
CA TYR A 8 16.04 1.12 4.40
C TYR A 8 17.44 1.40 3.82
N LEU A 9 17.91 0.57 2.87
CA LEU A 9 19.14 0.91 2.13
C LEU A 9 19.01 0.41 0.70
N LEU A 10 18.14 1.03 -0.08
CA LEU A 10 18.22 1.09 -1.55
C LEU A 10 17.19 2.13 -2.00
N PRO A 11 17.66 3.24 -2.61
CA PRO A 11 17.69 3.24 -4.05
C PRO A 11 18.89 3.98 -4.61
N LEU A 12 19.90 3.30 -5.10
CA LEU A 12 20.82 3.86 -6.13
C LEU A 12 21.80 2.80 -6.67
N ALA A 13 21.32 1.62 -7.00
CA ALA A 13 22.17 0.65 -7.69
C ALA A 13 21.37 -0.10 -8.76
N LEU A 14 20.90 0.65 -9.75
CA LEU A 14 20.44 0.06 -11.00
C LEU A 14 20.71 1.05 -12.11
N LEU A 15 21.92 1.01 -12.63
CA LEU A 15 22.30 1.37 -14.01
C LEU A 15 23.82 1.25 -14.13
N LEU A 16 24.30 0.17 -14.69
CA LEU A 16 25.47 0.13 -15.58
C LEU A 16 26.06 -1.27 -15.63
N CYS A 17 25.49 -2.10 -16.47
CA CYS A 17 26.23 -3.13 -17.18
C CYS A 17 25.99 -2.89 -18.66
N LEU A 18 26.95 -2.26 -19.35
CA LEU A 18 27.08 -2.38 -20.80
C LEU A 18 28.52 -2.02 -21.25
N LEU A 19 29.26 -3.09 -21.56
CA LEU A 19 30.22 -3.23 -22.66
C LEU A 19 31.48 -2.33 -22.65
N VAL A 20 32.55 -2.90 -22.14
CA VAL A 20 33.91 -2.53 -22.51
C VAL A 20 34.24 -3.16 -23.86
N SER A 21 34.37 -2.34 -24.87
CA SER A 21 35.06 -2.68 -26.12
C SER A 21 36.41 -1.97 -26.12
N CYS A 22 37.47 -2.73 -25.95
CA CYS A 22 38.83 -2.25 -26.12
C CYS A 22 39.12 -1.81 -27.57
N ARG A 23 39.39 -0.53 -27.75
CA ARG A 23 40.16 -0.04 -28.89
C ARG A 23 41.31 0.79 -28.36
N THR A 24 42.50 0.29 -28.53
CA THR A 24 43.75 1.02 -28.30
C THR A 24 43.86 2.20 -29.28
N GLN A 25 43.60 3.39 -28.78
CA GLN A 25 43.93 4.64 -29.41
C GLN A 25 45.13 5.22 -28.65
N LYS A 26 46.21 5.57 -29.37
CA LYS A 26 47.40 6.20 -28.79
C LYS A 26 46.99 7.41 -27.97
N ASP A 27 47.28 7.35 -26.67
CA ASP A 27 46.98 8.40 -25.71
C ASP A 27 47.81 9.63 -25.98
N GLU A 28 47.20 10.67 -26.55
CA GLU A 28 47.68 12.02 -26.28
C GLU A 28 47.43 12.29 -24.79
N PRO A 29 48.41 12.83 -24.06
CA PRO A 29 48.22 13.12 -22.65
C PRO A 29 47.00 14.04 -22.49
N PRO A 30 46.11 13.77 -21.51
CA PRO A 30 44.92 14.55 -21.28
C PRO A 30 45.26 16.03 -21.16
N PHE A 31 44.41 16.90 -21.71
CA PHE A 31 44.61 18.36 -21.78
C PHE A 31 44.98 18.99 -20.44
N TYR A 32 44.58 18.42 -19.30
CA TYR A 32 44.92 18.86 -17.95
C TYR A 32 46.39 18.59 -17.56
N GLU A 33 47.10 17.63 -18.16
CA GLU A 33 48.54 17.45 -17.89
C GLU A 33 49.38 18.57 -18.44
N ARG A 34 48.94 19.24 -19.51
CA ARG A 34 49.59 20.47 -20.02
C ARG A 34 49.41 21.66 -19.11
N LEU A 35 48.49 21.63 -18.14
CA LEU A 35 48.21 22.70 -17.18
C LEU A 35 48.95 22.54 -15.83
N ARG A 36 49.81 21.53 -15.65
CA ARG A 36 50.59 21.29 -14.43
C ARG A 36 51.72 22.33 -14.18
N GLY A 37 51.85 23.33 -15.03
CA GLY A 37 52.80 24.44 -14.78
C GLY A 37 52.38 25.31 -13.58
N VAL A 38 53.35 25.79 -12.80
CA VAL A 38 53.15 26.83 -11.77
C VAL A 38 52.45 28.01 -12.44
N VAL A 39 51.26 28.39 -11.94
CA VAL A 39 50.56 29.59 -12.45
C VAL A 39 51.25 30.81 -11.88
N PRO A 40 51.95 31.65 -12.70
CA PRO A 40 52.52 32.88 -12.21
C PRO A 40 51.40 33.82 -11.72
N ALA A 41 51.73 34.65 -10.71
CA ALA A 41 50.83 35.74 -10.31
C ALA A 41 50.58 36.63 -11.54
N GLN A 42 49.31 36.74 -11.94
CA GLN A 42 48.96 37.55 -13.10
C GLN A 42 49.01 39.03 -12.74
N PRO A 43 49.52 39.90 -13.64
CA PRO A 43 49.37 41.33 -13.48
C PRO A 43 47.88 41.70 -13.46
N ALA A 44 47.50 42.67 -12.62
CA ALA A 44 46.16 43.21 -12.60
C ALA A 44 45.76 43.70 -14.00
N LEU A 45 44.51 43.39 -14.40
CA LEU A 45 43.98 43.89 -15.67
C LEU A 45 43.95 45.43 -15.68
N PRO A 46 44.16 46.07 -16.85
CA PRO A 46 43.87 47.48 -17.01
C PRO A 46 42.44 47.78 -16.58
N TYR A 47 42.22 48.95 -15.96
CA TYR A 47 40.92 49.30 -15.37
C TYR A 47 39.73 49.12 -16.34
N GLU A 48 39.84 49.56 -17.58
CA GLU A 48 38.79 49.40 -18.60
C GLU A 48 38.48 47.94 -18.90
N GLN A 49 39.50 47.07 -18.94
CA GLN A 49 39.32 45.64 -19.16
C GLN A 49 38.67 44.95 -17.93
N GLN A 50 39.03 45.40 -16.73
CA GLN A 50 38.41 44.89 -15.51
C GLN A 50 36.93 45.26 -15.46
N VAL A 51 36.57 46.50 -15.71
CA VAL A 51 35.17 46.96 -15.77
C VAL A 51 34.39 46.13 -16.81
N ARG A 52 34.96 45.94 -17.98
CA ARG A 52 34.29 45.16 -19.03
C ARG A 52 34.12 43.70 -18.67
N TYR A 53 35.11 43.09 -18.01
CA TYR A 53 35.00 41.74 -17.48
C TYR A 53 33.86 41.64 -16.44
N ASP A 54 33.85 42.56 -15.47
CA ASP A 54 32.86 42.58 -14.39
C ASP A 54 31.42 42.73 -14.93
N GLU A 55 31.20 43.60 -15.95
CA GLU A 55 29.92 43.75 -16.62
C GLU A 55 29.47 42.43 -17.29
N LEU A 56 30.34 41.76 -18.03
CA LEU A 56 30.02 40.50 -18.70
C LEU A 56 29.75 39.38 -17.71
N PHE A 57 30.51 39.29 -16.63
CA PHE A 57 30.31 38.27 -15.60
C PHE A 57 29.01 38.50 -14.81
N ALA A 58 28.73 39.75 -14.44
CA ALA A 58 27.47 40.10 -13.76
C ALA A 58 26.26 39.81 -14.64
N GLU A 59 26.31 40.14 -15.95
CA GLU A 59 25.25 39.82 -16.88
C GLU A 59 25.08 38.29 -17.08
N ALA A 60 26.20 37.53 -17.12
CA ALA A 60 26.17 36.09 -17.17
C ALA A 60 25.47 35.49 -15.92
N ALA A 61 25.74 36.04 -14.73
CA ALA A 61 25.10 35.66 -13.50
C ALA A 61 23.57 35.95 -13.53
N ARG A 62 23.18 37.11 -14.11
CA ARG A 62 21.76 37.45 -14.32
C ARG A 62 21.09 36.48 -15.30
N GLN A 63 21.71 36.13 -16.41
CA GLN A 63 21.19 35.16 -17.38
C GLN A 63 21.07 33.76 -16.77
N LYS A 64 21.96 33.37 -15.86
CA LYS A 64 21.84 32.13 -15.08
C LYS A 64 20.55 32.08 -14.24
N GLN A 65 20.19 33.20 -13.56
CA GLN A 65 18.96 33.29 -12.78
C GLN A 65 17.69 33.20 -13.64
N LEU A 66 17.79 33.66 -14.89
CA LEU A 66 16.70 33.57 -15.87
C LEU A 66 16.70 32.24 -16.66
N GLU A 67 17.60 31.33 -16.34
CA GLU A 67 17.79 30.06 -17.04
C GLU A 67 18.11 30.18 -18.53
N HIS A 68 18.61 31.33 -18.97
CA HIS A 68 19.03 31.57 -20.34
C HIS A 68 20.47 31.07 -20.58
N TYR A 69 20.63 29.77 -20.59
CA TYR A 69 21.93 29.10 -20.58
C TYR A 69 22.80 29.39 -21.80
N ASP A 70 22.24 29.57 -23.00
CA ASP A 70 22.96 29.94 -24.21
C ASP A 70 23.53 31.37 -24.13
N ALA A 71 22.79 32.30 -23.53
CA ALA A 71 23.27 33.66 -23.29
C ALA A 71 24.40 33.68 -22.24
N MET A 72 24.21 32.94 -21.12
CA MET A 72 25.23 32.76 -20.10
C MET A 72 26.52 32.17 -20.70
N PHE A 73 26.43 31.14 -21.53
CA PHE A 73 27.57 30.50 -22.17
C PHE A 73 28.39 31.52 -23.02
N ARG A 74 27.71 32.32 -23.86
CA ARG A 74 28.39 33.33 -24.70
C ARG A 74 29.06 34.40 -23.86
N LEU A 75 28.40 34.93 -22.85
CA LEU A 75 28.90 35.97 -21.96
C LEU A 75 30.12 35.48 -21.17
N LEU A 76 30.11 34.28 -20.61
CA LEU A 76 31.23 33.69 -19.90
C LEU A 76 32.44 33.48 -20.84
N ARG A 77 32.24 33.06 -22.07
CA ARG A 77 33.33 32.93 -23.06
C ARG A 77 33.92 34.28 -23.43
N GLU A 78 33.11 35.32 -23.57
CA GLU A 78 33.62 36.71 -23.79
C GLU A 78 34.38 37.21 -22.57
N ALA A 79 33.88 37.00 -21.35
CA ALA A 79 34.56 37.34 -20.12
C ALA A 79 35.95 36.67 -20.04
N LEU A 80 36.04 35.37 -20.40
CA LEU A 80 37.32 34.63 -20.41
C LEU A 80 38.28 35.02 -21.54
N ARG A 81 37.83 35.72 -22.58
CA ARG A 81 38.71 36.33 -23.57
C ARG A 81 39.44 37.53 -22.96
N ILE A 82 38.80 38.27 -22.07
CA ILE A 82 39.39 39.40 -21.37
C ILE A 82 40.29 38.94 -20.22
N ASN A 83 39.74 38.02 -19.39
CA ASN A 83 40.50 37.44 -18.27
C ASN A 83 40.52 35.91 -18.36
N PRO A 84 41.49 35.31 -19.05
CA PRO A 84 41.54 33.86 -19.23
C PRO A 84 41.75 33.06 -17.95
N ASN A 85 42.20 33.70 -16.86
CA ASN A 85 42.48 33.04 -15.57
C ASN A 85 41.49 33.46 -14.47
N ALA A 86 40.33 34.02 -14.83
CA ALA A 86 39.26 34.30 -13.89
C ALA A 86 38.66 33.00 -13.38
N SER A 87 39.02 32.60 -12.18
CA SER A 87 38.60 31.30 -11.59
C SER A 87 37.08 31.13 -11.50
N GLU A 88 36.40 32.22 -11.22
CA GLU A 88 34.91 32.26 -11.11
C GLU A 88 34.22 32.05 -12.48
N ALA A 89 34.73 32.68 -13.53
CA ALA A 89 34.18 32.50 -14.89
C ALA A 89 34.52 31.12 -15.46
N LEU A 90 35.72 30.61 -15.20
CA LEU A 90 36.11 29.23 -15.53
C LEU A 90 35.22 28.21 -14.84
N PHE A 91 34.96 28.43 -13.55
CA PHE A 91 34.10 27.54 -12.76
C PHE A 91 32.68 27.53 -13.27
N GLU A 92 32.05 28.70 -13.44
CA GLU A 92 30.68 28.80 -13.91
C GLU A 92 30.50 28.25 -15.34
N LEU A 93 31.44 28.51 -16.25
CA LEU A 93 31.43 27.96 -17.60
C LEU A 93 31.62 26.43 -17.59
N GLY A 94 32.60 25.94 -16.81
CA GLY A 94 32.86 24.52 -16.66
C GLY A 94 31.64 23.75 -16.10
N ARG A 95 30.98 24.32 -15.07
CA ARG A 95 29.79 23.78 -14.48
C ARG A 95 28.60 23.73 -15.48
N LEU A 96 28.37 24.83 -16.20
CA LEU A 96 27.34 24.90 -17.23
C LEU A 96 27.53 23.81 -18.29
N GLN A 97 28.78 23.63 -18.77
CA GLN A 97 29.10 22.63 -19.79
C GLN A 97 28.96 21.19 -19.28
N THR A 98 29.34 20.92 -18.03
CA THR A 98 29.30 19.57 -17.46
C THR A 98 27.90 19.16 -16.96
N GLU A 99 27.10 20.10 -16.44
CA GLU A 99 25.79 19.81 -15.85
C GLU A 99 24.63 19.95 -16.85
N ARG A 100 24.66 20.95 -17.75
CA ARG A 100 23.53 21.30 -18.61
C ARG A 100 23.73 21.00 -20.08
N MET A 101 24.95 21.16 -20.59
CA MET A 101 25.24 21.00 -22.02
C MET A 101 25.85 19.62 -22.37
N ALA A 102 26.22 18.84 -21.39
CA ALA A 102 26.87 17.53 -21.55
C ALA A 102 26.04 16.49 -22.31
N TYR A 103 24.72 16.68 -22.41
CA TYR A 103 23.82 15.75 -23.11
C TYR A 103 23.89 15.87 -24.63
N SER A 104 24.33 17.02 -25.15
CA SER A 104 24.33 17.30 -26.58
C SER A 104 25.70 17.22 -27.26
N ASP A 105 26.82 17.37 -26.49
CA ASP A 105 28.18 17.43 -27.08
C ASP A 105 29.25 16.89 -26.12
N SER A 106 29.93 15.82 -26.51
CA SER A 106 31.03 15.21 -25.75
C SER A 106 32.29 16.10 -25.70
N LEU A 107 32.49 17.00 -26.66
CA LEU A 107 33.61 17.95 -26.64
C LEU A 107 33.39 19.03 -25.60
N LEU A 108 32.20 19.58 -25.52
CA LEU A 108 31.82 20.56 -24.47
C LEU A 108 31.98 19.98 -23.06
N ARG A 109 31.67 18.71 -22.89
CA ARG A 109 31.88 18.02 -21.61
C ARG A 109 33.34 17.95 -21.22
N ARG A 110 34.22 17.59 -22.15
CA ARG A 110 35.67 17.54 -21.92
C ARG A 110 36.27 18.94 -21.66
N GLU A 111 35.80 19.94 -22.41
CA GLU A 111 36.19 21.34 -22.17
C GLU A 111 35.75 21.76 -20.76
N GLY A 112 34.50 21.48 -20.37
CA GLY A 112 33.97 21.81 -19.04
C GLY A 112 34.76 21.16 -17.90
N ASP A 113 35.14 19.89 -18.02
CA ASP A 113 36.00 19.21 -17.06
C ASP A 113 37.36 19.94 -16.90
N SER A 114 37.99 20.30 -18.02
CA SER A 114 39.25 21.06 -18.01
C SER A 114 39.13 22.45 -17.35
N LEU A 115 37.98 23.13 -17.59
CA LEU A 115 37.71 24.45 -16.99
C LEU A 115 37.51 24.33 -15.47
N LEU A 116 36.79 23.32 -14.99
CA LEU A 116 36.63 23.04 -13.55
C LEU A 116 37.96 22.72 -12.88
N ALA A 117 38.79 21.86 -13.49
CA ALA A 117 40.14 21.54 -13.01
C ALA A 117 41.00 22.80 -12.87
N ARG A 118 40.95 23.68 -13.89
CA ARG A 118 41.71 24.95 -13.90
C ARG A 118 41.20 25.93 -12.85
N ALA A 119 39.89 26.04 -12.65
CA ALA A 119 39.28 26.88 -11.62
C ALA A 119 39.73 26.47 -10.21
N VAL A 120 39.72 25.16 -9.90
CA VAL A 120 40.24 24.64 -8.61
C VAL A 120 41.73 24.95 -8.43
N LYS A 121 42.52 24.82 -9.49
CA LYS A 121 43.96 25.13 -9.43
C LYS A 121 44.27 26.61 -9.17
N LEU A 122 43.47 27.52 -9.76
CA LEU A 122 43.61 28.96 -9.62
C LEU A 122 43.08 29.48 -8.27
N ALA A 123 42.11 28.78 -7.69
CA ALA A 123 41.50 29.10 -6.40
C ALA A 123 41.61 27.93 -5.41
N PRO A 124 42.83 27.54 -4.96
CA PRO A 124 43.02 26.30 -4.19
C PRO A 124 42.38 26.33 -2.79
N HIS A 125 42.04 27.50 -2.28
CA HIS A 125 41.33 27.65 -1.00
C HIS A 125 39.81 27.71 -1.14
N ASN A 126 39.29 27.67 -2.37
CA ASN A 126 37.85 27.65 -2.62
C ASN A 126 37.29 26.22 -2.48
N ARG A 127 36.78 25.94 -1.29
CA ARG A 127 36.18 24.60 -0.96
C ARG A 127 35.00 24.25 -1.86
N TYR A 128 34.18 25.22 -2.22
CA TYR A 128 33.03 25.00 -3.08
C TYR A 128 33.45 24.49 -4.47
N TYR A 129 34.53 25.06 -5.04
CA TYR A 129 35.06 24.59 -6.33
C TYR A 129 35.58 23.16 -6.22
N LYS A 130 36.30 22.83 -5.14
CA LYS A 130 36.79 21.47 -4.88
C LYS A 130 35.64 20.47 -4.76
N GLN A 131 34.55 20.83 -4.03
CA GLN A 131 33.40 19.96 -3.85
C GLN A 131 32.67 19.69 -5.16
N ILE A 132 32.34 20.72 -5.94
CA ILE A 132 31.66 20.58 -7.22
C ILE A 132 32.49 19.81 -8.23
N TYR A 133 33.77 20.12 -8.36
CA TYR A 133 34.66 19.39 -9.26
C TYR A 133 34.86 17.94 -8.80
N GLY A 134 35.02 17.72 -7.51
CA GLY A 134 35.06 16.37 -6.93
C GLY A 134 33.81 15.57 -7.20
N GLN A 135 32.62 16.16 -7.05
CA GLN A 135 31.35 15.52 -7.41
C GLN A 135 31.27 15.16 -8.90
N HIS A 136 31.70 16.05 -9.78
CA HIS A 136 31.79 15.79 -11.22
C HIS A 136 32.72 14.60 -11.52
N LEU A 137 33.90 14.55 -10.88
CA LEU A 137 34.83 13.44 -11.02
C LEU A 137 34.23 12.12 -10.55
N VAL A 138 33.51 12.12 -9.42
CA VAL A 138 32.81 10.93 -8.91
C VAL A 138 31.73 10.47 -9.90
N SER A 139 30.92 11.39 -10.41
CA SER A 139 29.84 11.06 -11.36
C SER A 139 30.36 10.50 -12.70
N THR A 140 31.62 10.81 -13.03
CA THR A 140 32.31 10.29 -14.24
C THR A 140 33.18 9.05 -13.96
N GLY A 141 33.11 8.48 -12.74
CA GLY A 141 33.87 7.29 -12.35
C GLY A 141 35.33 7.54 -11.99
N ARG A 142 35.77 8.80 -11.95
CA ARG A 142 37.17 9.23 -11.66
C ARG A 142 37.40 9.43 -10.16
N VAL A 143 37.00 8.43 -9.35
CA VAL A 143 37.05 8.51 -7.87
C VAL A 143 38.48 8.78 -7.36
N ALA A 144 39.51 8.20 -8.00
CA ALA A 144 40.89 8.40 -7.61
C ALA A 144 41.36 9.87 -7.70
N GLU A 145 40.80 10.64 -8.62
CA GLU A 145 41.11 12.05 -8.80
C GLU A 145 40.23 12.96 -7.90
N ALA A 146 39.01 12.50 -7.55
CA ALA A 146 38.11 13.19 -6.64
C ALA A 146 38.61 13.15 -5.19
N LEU A 147 39.18 12.04 -4.77
CA LEU A 147 39.53 11.76 -3.38
C LEU A 147 40.43 12.84 -2.76
N PRO A 148 41.56 13.26 -3.38
CA PRO A 148 42.43 14.33 -2.82
C PRO A 148 41.70 15.66 -2.61
N LEU A 149 40.71 15.96 -3.41
CA LEU A 149 39.92 17.19 -3.27
C LEU A 149 39.03 17.14 -2.02
N PHE A 150 38.37 16.02 -1.78
CA PHE A 150 37.52 15.82 -0.60
C PHE A 150 38.36 15.67 0.68
N GLU A 151 39.56 15.05 0.62
CA GLU A 151 40.51 15.02 1.73
C GLU A 151 40.92 16.44 2.15
N GLN A 152 41.23 17.32 1.18
CA GLN A 152 41.54 18.74 1.46
C GLN A 152 40.32 19.45 2.07
N VAL A 153 39.11 19.23 1.55
CA VAL A 153 37.88 19.83 2.08
C VAL A 153 37.67 19.41 3.53
N ALA A 154 37.81 18.10 3.84
CA ALA A 154 37.65 17.57 5.19
C ALA A 154 38.75 18.08 6.14
N ALA A 155 40.00 18.24 5.68
CA ALA A 155 41.09 18.80 6.47
C ALA A 155 40.88 20.30 6.78
N GLU A 156 40.36 21.07 5.81
CA GLU A 156 40.07 22.51 6.00
C GLU A 156 38.81 22.75 6.83
N ARG A 157 37.85 21.84 6.78
CA ARG A 157 36.58 21.86 7.54
C ARG A 157 36.24 20.47 8.01
N PRO A 158 36.72 20.06 9.17
CA PRO A 158 36.38 18.75 9.75
C PRO A 158 34.94 18.75 10.24
N THR A 159 34.05 18.15 9.46
CA THR A 159 32.62 17.91 9.81
C THR A 159 32.25 16.49 9.50
N PRO A 160 31.26 15.91 10.21
CA PRO A 160 30.77 14.56 9.96
C PRO A 160 30.40 14.33 8.49
N GLU A 161 29.75 15.30 7.85
CA GLU A 161 29.32 15.20 6.44
C GLU A 161 30.50 15.06 5.48
N ASN A 162 31.60 15.83 5.74
CA ASN A 162 32.81 15.75 4.91
C ASN A 162 33.53 14.42 5.08
N TYR A 163 33.57 13.89 6.31
CA TYR A 163 34.15 12.56 6.56
C TYR A 163 33.27 11.45 6.04
N SER A 164 31.93 11.54 6.15
CA SER A 164 31.00 10.57 5.56
C SER A 164 31.17 10.48 4.03
N ARG A 165 31.43 11.63 3.39
CA ARG A 165 31.77 11.62 1.97
C ARG A 165 33.07 10.87 1.69
N LEU A 166 34.11 11.04 2.54
CA LEU A 166 35.34 10.28 2.42
C LEU A 166 35.15 8.78 2.65
N VAL A 167 34.35 8.39 3.62
CA VAL A 167 33.98 6.97 3.84
C VAL A 167 33.47 6.37 2.55
N GLN A 168 32.44 6.98 1.93
CA GLN A 168 31.87 6.51 0.65
C GLN A 168 32.92 6.37 -0.46
N LEU A 169 33.82 7.33 -0.60
CA LEU A 169 34.85 7.31 -1.64
C LEU A 169 35.92 6.25 -1.40
N TYR A 170 36.32 6.04 -0.14
CA TYR A 170 37.25 4.99 0.23
C TYR A 170 36.62 3.60 0.02
N GLU A 171 35.34 3.40 0.33
CA GLU A 171 34.61 2.17 0.07
C GLU A 171 34.51 1.88 -1.44
N MET A 172 34.16 2.88 -2.25
CA MET A 172 34.15 2.73 -3.72
C MET A 172 35.50 2.25 -4.27
N ARG A 173 36.59 2.53 -3.55
CA ARG A 173 37.95 2.07 -3.87
C ARG A 173 38.37 0.81 -3.13
N LYS A 174 37.52 0.29 -2.24
CA LYS A 174 37.81 -0.82 -1.32
C LYS A 174 39.01 -0.53 -0.40
N ASP A 175 39.27 0.76 -0.09
CA ASP A 175 40.25 1.17 0.89
C ASP A 175 39.62 1.23 2.29
N TYR A 176 39.26 0.06 2.80
CA TYR A 176 38.55 -0.08 4.08
C TYR A 176 39.32 0.51 5.28
N PRO A 177 40.65 0.37 5.35
CA PRO A 177 41.40 1.02 6.42
C PRO A 177 41.29 2.54 6.42
N ALA A 178 41.24 3.17 5.24
CA ALA A 178 41.07 4.62 5.15
C ALA A 178 39.60 5.02 5.50
N ALA A 179 38.63 4.23 5.10
CA ALA A 179 37.22 4.42 5.48
C ALA A 179 37.05 4.38 7.01
N ILE A 180 37.64 3.39 7.66
CA ILE A 180 37.62 3.27 9.14
C ILE A 180 38.27 4.49 9.80
N ARG A 181 39.40 4.98 9.27
CA ARG A 181 39.99 6.22 9.79
C ARG A 181 39.06 7.42 9.67
N ALA A 182 38.30 7.52 8.60
CA ALA A 182 37.31 8.58 8.42
C ALA A 182 36.13 8.41 9.40
N LEU A 183 35.61 7.19 9.63
CA LEU A 183 34.60 6.90 10.66
C LEU A 183 35.08 7.28 12.06
N ASN A 184 36.36 7.00 12.39
CA ASN A 184 36.95 7.41 13.65
C ASN A 184 37.01 8.94 13.82
N GLN A 185 37.08 9.72 12.73
CA GLN A 185 36.98 11.19 12.81
C GLN A 185 35.54 11.63 13.07
N ILE A 186 34.54 10.97 12.46
CA ILE A 186 33.12 11.23 12.74
C ILE A 186 32.84 10.97 14.22
N GLU A 187 33.23 9.81 14.72
CA GLU A 187 33.04 9.43 16.13
C GLU A 187 33.70 10.42 17.12
N ARG A 188 34.86 10.99 16.76
CA ARG A 188 35.48 12.04 17.60
C ARG A 188 34.71 13.35 17.60
N LEU A 189 33.97 13.65 16.54
CA LEU A 189 33.23 14.91 16.38
C LEU A 189 31.85 14.82 17.03
N ASP A 190 31.12 13.72 16.81
CA ASP A 190 29.73 13.54 17.20
C ASP A 190 29.56 12.57 18.36
N GLY A 191 30.60 11.82 18.72
CA GLY A 191 30.54 10.73 19.70
C GLY A 191 30.21 9.37 19.06
N PRO A 192 30.28 8.28 19.84
CA PRO A 192 29.94 6.95 19.39
C PRO A 192 28.44 6.84 19.08
N SER A 193 28.11 6.10 18.02
CA SER A 193 26.73 5.80 17.64
C SER A 193 26.63 4.37 17.08
N GLU A 194 25.42 3.80 17.10
CA GLU A 194 25.13 2.49 16.56
C GLU A 194 25.53 2.39 15.09
N GLU A 195 25.15 3.40 14.29
CA GLU A 195 25.46 3.44 12.85
C GLU A 195 26.96 3.39 12.58
N ILE A 196 27.77 4.20 13.28
CA ILE A 196 29.23 4.22 13.13
C ILE A 196 29.84 2.90 13.57
N SER A 197 29.39 2.34 14.69
CA SER A 197 29.93 1.09 15.24
C SER A 197 29.62 -0.11 14.36
N LEU A 198 28.40 -0.20 13.82
CA LEU A 198 28.02 -1.23 12.85
C LEU A 198 28.79 -1.10 11.55
N GLU A 199 28.99 0.10 11.05
CA GLU A 199 29.78 0.31 9.84
C GLU A 199 31.25 -0.06 10.04
N LYS A 200 31.84 0.27 11.19
CA LYS A 200 33.19 -0.21 11.57
C LYS A 200 33.23 -1.74 11.66
N PHE A 201 32.21 -2.36 12.30
CA PHE A 201 32.10 -3.81 12.38
C PHE A 201 32.13 -4.45 10.99
N ARG A 202 31.32 -3.93 10.07
CA ARG A 202 31.25 -4.40 8.68
C ARG A 202 32.62 -4.27 7.97
N LEU A 203 33.24 -3.08 8.05
CA LEU A 203 34.51 -2.82 7.35
C LEU A 203 35.69 -3.61 7.94
N TYR A 204 35.71 -3.83 9.26
CA TYR A 204 36.69 -4.72 9.88
C TYR A 204 36.47 -6.18 9.48
N SER A 205 35.22 -6.61 9.36
CA SER A 205 34.90 -7.98 8.89
C SER A 205 35.32 -8.19 7.42
N GLU A 206 35.18 -7.20 6.56
CA GLU A 206 35.64 -7.25 5.15
C GLU A 206 37.18 -7.34 5.04
N THR A 207 37.92 -7.01 6.10
CA THR A 207 39.38 -7.06 6.17
C THR A 207 39.88 -8.19 7.05
N ASP A 208 39.05 -9.17 7.39
CA ASP A 208 39.35 -10.31 8.26
C ASP A 208 39.85 -9.90 9.66
N ASN A 209 39.57 -8.67 10.11
CA ASN A 209 39.93 -8.19 11.44
C ASN A 209 38.80 -8.41 12.44
N THR A 210 38.42 -9.67 12.68
CA THR A 210 37.28 -10.07 13.51
C THR A 210 37.34 -9.48 14.92
N GLU A 211 38.52 -9.44 15.56
CA GLU A 211 38.68 -8.88 16.89
C GLU A 211 38.30 -7.38 16.95
N LEU A 212 38.77 -6.59 15.97
CA LEU A 212 38.43 -5.16 15.91
C LEU A 212 36.98 -4.91 15.51
N ALA A 213 36.37 -5.83 14.76
CA ALA A 213 34.95 -5.77 14.45
C ALA A 213 34.13 -5.83 15.75
N TYR A 214 34.28 -6.86 16.55
CA TYR A 214 33.59 -6.98 17.83
C TYR A 214 33.93 -5.86 18.80
N LYS A 215 35.22 -5.47 18.84
CA LYS A 215 35.66 -4.35 19.66
C LYS A 215 34.89 -3.06 19.40
N SER A 216 34.52 -2.80 18.15
CA SER A 216 33.74 -1.60 17.80
C SER A 216 32.35 -1.58 18.45
N ILE A 217 31.72 -2.73 18.63
CA ILE A 217 30.42 -2.89 19.30
C ILE A 217 30.58 -2.92 20.82
N GLU A 218 31.63 -3.57 21.33
CA GLU A 218 31.97 -3.53 22.76
C GLU A 218 32.23 -2.11 23.25
N ASP A 219 32.92 -1.30 22.46
CA ASP A 219 33.16 0.12 22.75
C ASP A 219 31.84 0.91 22.77
N LEU A 220 30.89 0.59 21.89
CA LEU A 220 29.53 1.14 21.94
C LEU A 220 28.80 0.76 23.23
N CYS A 221 28.85 -0.54 23.61
CA CYS A 221 28.28 -1.01 24.88
C CYS A 221 28.92 -0.29 26.09
N ALA A 222 30.23 -0.04 26.06
CA ALA A 222 30.94 0.66 27.12
C ALA A 222 30.58 2.17 27.19
N ALA A 223 30.30 2.78 26.04
CA ALA A 223 29.85 4.16 25.96
C ALA A 223 28.42 4.35 26.49
N PHE A 224 27.55 3.34 26.34
CA PHE A 224 26.16 3.36 26.77
C PHE A 224 25.82 2.18 27.68
N PRO A 225 26.39 2.09 28.88
CA PRO A 225 26.30 0.88 29.74
C PRO A 225 24.89 0.59 30.26
N LEU A 226 24.00 1.57 30.28
CA LEU A 226 22.61 1.43 30.70
C LEU A 226 21.66 1.03 29.57
N ASP A 227 22.11 1.16 28.32
CA ASP A 227 21.30 0.74 27.16
C ASP A 227 21.69 -0.70 26.76
N LEU A 228 21.00 -1.65 27.35
CA LEU A 228 21.27 -3.07 27.14
C LEU A 228 20.96 -3.58 25.72
N ARG A 229 20.27 -2.76 24.87
CA ARG A 229 20.05 -3.09 23.46
C ARG A 229 21.36 -3.33 22.72
N TYR A 230 22.40 -2.57 23.03
CA TYR A 230 23.72 -2.74 22.39
C TYR A 230 24.40 -4.03 22.79
N ARG A 231 24.16 -4.55 24.02
CA ARG A 231 24.62 -5.88 24.38
C ARG A 231 23.89 -6.98 23.65
N VAL A 232 22.55 -6.83 23.45
CA VAL A 232 21.79 -7.77 22.64
C VAL A 232 22.28 -7.74 21.20
N LEU A 233 22.51 -6.56 20.63
CA LEU A 233 23.12 -6.40 19.30
C LEU A 233 24.46 -7.15 19.18
N LEU A 234 25.34 -7.05 20.18
CA LEU A 234 26.58 -7.81 20.23
C LEU A 234 26.31 -9.33 20.22
N GLY A 235 25.32 -9.79 20.98
CA GLY A 235 24.87 -11.18 20.98
C GLY A 235 24.38 -11.65 19.61
N ASP A 236 23.57 -10.82 18.94
CA ASP A 236 23.05 -11.13 17.60
C ASP A 236 24.17 -11.21 16.55
N LEU A 237 25.20 -10.36 16.66
CA LEU A 237 26.37 -10.43 15.79
C LEU A 237 27.23 -11.67 16.07
N TYR A 238 27.35 -12.10 17.32
CA TYR A 238 27.99 -13.37 17.66
C TYR A 238 27.23 -14.54 17.04
N GLU A 239 25.89 -14.55 17.16
CA GLU A 239 25.05 -15.62 16.59
C GLU A 239 25.19 -15.69 15.07
N GLN A 240 25.11 -14.56 14.38
CA GLN A 240 25.26 -14.48 12.92
C GLN A 240 26.62 -14.99 12.43
N SER A 241 27.65 -14.85 13.25
CA SER A 241 29.02 -15.27 12.95
C SER A 241 29.34 -16.67 13.43
N GLY A 242 28.36 -17.43 13.97
CA GLY A 242 28.53 -18.79 14.45
C GLY A 242 29.17 -18.91 15.83
N HIS A 243 29.30 -17.81 16.58
CA HIS A 243 29.82 -17.85 17.96
C HIS A 243 28.69 -18.07 18.96
N HIS A 244 27.97 -19.18 18.81
CA HIS A 244 26.70 -19.48 19.50
C HIS A 244 26.80 -19.44 21.03
N GLU A 245 27.91 -19.90 21.63
CA GLU A 245 28.10 -19.88 23.08
C GLU A 245 28.23 -18.44 23.61
N MET A 246 28.94 -17.58 22.87
CA MET A 246 29.08 -16.16 23.25
C MET A 246 27.75 -15.45 23.14
N ALA A 247 26.98 -15.69 22.09
CA ALA A 247 25.63 -15.14 21.91
C ALA A 247 24.72 -15.53 23.08
N LEU A 248 24.64 -16.82 23.39
CA LEU A 248 23.83 -17.36 24.49
C LEU A 248 24.17 -16.73 25.84
N ASN A 249 25.47 -16.62 26.16
CA ASN A 249 25.91 -16.02 27.42
C ASN A 249 25.53 -14.54 27.46
N THR A 250 25.72 -13.81 26.35
CA THR A 250 25.36 -12.38 26.26
C THR A 250 23.86 -12.16 26.50
N TYR A 251 22.98 -12.95 25.88
CA TYR A 251 21.52 -12.83 26.12
C TYR A 251 21.14 -13.16 27.55
N ARG A 252 21.75 -14.19 28.15
CA ARG A 252 21.51 -14.57 29.55
C ARG A 252 21.96 -13.49 30.53
N ASP A 253 23.09 -12.85 30.28
CA ASP A 253 23.59 -11.75 31.10
C ASP A 253 22.66 -10.53 31.05
N VAL A 254 22.12 -10.23 29.86
CA VAL A 254 21.11 -9.17 29.73
C VAL A 254 19.83 -9.50 30.50
N LEU A 255 19.31 -10.74 30.36
CA LEU A 255 18.10 -11.16 31.05
C LEU A 255 18.30 -11.36 32.57
N ALA A 256 19.52 -11.58 33.03
CA ALA A 256 19.84 -11.57 34.46
C ALA A 256 19.78 -10.16 35.05
N ALA A 257 20.14 -9.13 34.27
CA ALA A 257 20.04 -7.73 34.66
C ALA A 257 18.61 -7.18 34.48
N GLU A 258 18.00 -7.47 33.36
CA GLU A 258 16.63 -7.05 32.99
C GLU A 258 15.82 -8.26 32.50
N PRO A 259 15.08 -8.97 33.38
CA PRO A 259 14.33 -10.18 33.02
C PRO A 259 13.28 -9.97 31.90
N ASP A 260 12.70 -8.78 31.81
CA ASP A 260 11.69 -8.43 30.80
C ASP A 260 12.27 -7.63 29.62
N ASN A 261 13.60 -7.67 29.41
CA ASN A 261 14.21 -7.03 28.25
C ASN A 261 13.73 -7.67 26.95
N SER A 262 12.93 -6.92 26.21
CA SER A 262 12.23 -7.40 25.00
C SER A 262 13.17 -7.91 23.92
N TYR A 263 14.28 -7.21 23.70
CA TYR A 263 15.25 -7.58 22.69
C TYR A 263 15.92 -8.92 23.03
N ALA A 264 16.40 -9.07 24.27
CA ALA A 264 17.05 -10.29 24.70
C ALA A 264 16.10 -11.50 24.76
N GLN A 265 14.82 -11.26 25.15
CA GLN A 265 13.79 -12.30 25.14
C GLN A 265 13.57 -12.84 23.72
N LEU A 266 13.38 -11.95 22.73
CA LEU A 266 13.12 -12.35 21.33
C LEU A 266 14.36 -12.98 20.70
N SER A 267 15.56 -12.43 20.90
CA SER A 267 16.80 -13.00 20.36
C SER A 267 17.07 -14.37 20.97
N LEU A 268 16.83 -14.58 22.28
CA LEU A 268 17.03 -15.89 22.91
C LEU A 268 15.97 -16.91 22.49
N LEU A 269 14.72 -16.49 22.22
CA LEU A 269 13.71 -17.37 21.61
C LEU A 269 14.16 -17.81 20.21
N ALA A 270 14.64 -16.89 19.38
CA ALA A 270 15.16 -17.20 18.05
C ALA A 270 16.36 -18.15 18.12
N TYR A 271 17.27 -17.92 19.07
CA TYR A 271 18.41 -18.79 19.32
C TYR A 271 18.00 -20.22 19.69
N TYR A 272 17.10 -20.39 20.69
CA TYR A 272 16.64 -21.73 21.10
C TYR A 272 15.92 -22.45 19.97
N LYS A 273 15.18 -21.74 19.15
CA LYS A 273 14.53 -22.29 17.97
C LYS A 273 15.56 -22.79 16.94
N ALA A 274 16.56 -21.97 16.62
CA ALA A 274 17.63 -22.35 15.67
C ALA A 274 18.46 -23.52 16.17
N ALA A 275 18.64 -23.66 17.49
CA ALA A 275 19.34 -24.76 18.15
C ALA A 275 18.47 -26.02 18.34
N GLU A 276 17.21 -26.04 17.85
CA GLU A 276 16.23 -27.11 18.03
C GLU A 276 16.04 -27.52 19.52
N ALA A 277 16.17 -26.53 20.42
CA ALA A 277 16.08 -26.72 21.86
C ALA A 277 14.61 -26.49 22.34
N ASP A 278 13.68 -27.28 21.85
CA ASP A 278 12.23 -27.12 22.01
C ASP A 278 11.79 -26.92 23.46
N SER A 279 12.36 -27.65 24.41
CA SER A 279 12.00 -27.51 25.83
C SER A 279 12.40 -26.16 26.40
N LEU A 280 13.58 -25.64 26.05
CA LEU A 280 14.05 -24.31 26.49
C LEU A 280 13.28 -23.19 25.78
N TYR A 281 12.96 -23.39 24.51
CA TYR A 281 12.12 -22.51 23.74
C TYR A 281 10.73 -22.34 24.39
N MET A 282 10.06 -23.47 24.67
CA MET A 282 8.71 -23.43 25.25
C MET A 282 8.71 -22.87 26.69
N ASP A 283 9.73 -23.16 27.49
CA ASP A 283 9.86 -22.62 28.83
C ASP A 283 10.04 -21.06 28.79
N LEU A 284 10.90 -20.59 27.89
CA LEU A 284 11.09 -19.15 27.70
C LEU A 284 9.84 -18.50 27.12
N LEU A 285 9.21 -19.10 26.10
CA LEU A 285 7.97 -18.59 25.50
C LEU A 285 6.89 -18.39 26.54
N GLN A 286 6.65 -19.38 27.41
CA GLN A 286 5.66 -19.26 28.47
C GLN A 286 6.02 -18.14 29.45
N ARG A 287 7.28 -17.99 29.82
CA ARG A 287 7.71 -16.87 30.70
C ARG A 287 7.44 -15.52 30.04
N VAL A 288 7.84 -15.35 28.79
CA VAL A 288 7.63 -14.10 28.02
C VAL A 288 6.14 -13.77 27.89
N VAL A 289 5.34 -14.76 27.51
CA VAL A 289 3.93 -14.57 27.20
C VAL A 289 3.08 -14.28 28.46
N PHE A 290 3.43 -14.87 29.62
CA PHE A 290 2.67 -14.73 30.86
C PHE A 290 3.28 -13.76 31.87
N SER A 291 4.48 -13.19 31.61
CA SER A 291 5.03 -12.16 32.50
C SER A 291 4.21 -10.87 32.42
N PRO A 292 3.80 -10.31 33.58
CA PRO A 292 3.14 -9.01 33.61
C PRO A 292 4.05 -7.85 33.16
N GLY A 293 5.37 -8.02 33.27
CA GLY A 293 6.36 -7.01 32.87
C GLY A 293 6.66 -6.99 31.38
N THR A 294 6.28 -8.03 30.65
CA THR A 294 6.50 -8.11 29.19
C THR A 294 5.56 -7.14 28.46
N GLN A 295 6.15 -6.30 27.62
CA GLN A 295 5.40 -5.38 26.76
C GLN A 295 4.50 -6.15 25.79
N THR A 296 3.34 -5.58 25.44
CA THR A 296 2.39 -6.24 24.53
C THR A 296 2.99 -6.56 23.18
N ASP A 297 3.78 -5.66 22.59
CA ASP A 297 4.44 -5.88 21.30
C ASP A 297 5.38 -7.10 21.35
N THR A 298 6.14 -7.26 22.42
CA THR A 298 7.03 -8.42 22.63
C THR A 298 6.23 -9.71 22.76
N ARG A 299 5.12 -9.67 23.51
CA ARG A 299 4.21 -10.81 23.67
C ARG A 299 3.60 -11.21 22.33
N VAL A 300 3.14 -10.24 21.56
CA VAL A 300 2.59 -10.45 20.20
C VAL A 300 3.63 -11.06 19.27
N GLU A 301 4.88 -10.56 19.29
CA GLU A 301 5.94 -11.08 18.41
C GLU A 301 6.35 -12.50 18.79
N ALA A 302 6.46 -12.81 20.08
CA ALA A 302 6.73 -14.16 20.57
C ALA A 302 5.62 -15.15 20.17
N LEU A 303 4.35 -14.77 20.34
CA LEU A 303 3.18 -15.57 19.92
C LEU A 303 3.12 -15.73 18.40
N ARG A 304 3.44 -14.69 17.65
CA ARG A 304 3.50 -14.70 16.18
C ARG A 304 4.54 -15.70 15.70
N GLY A 305 5.75 -15.66 16.27
CA GLY A 305 6.82 -16.59 15.95
C GLY A 305 6.41 -18.05 16.16
N PHE A 306 5.74 -18.34 17.28
CA PHE A 306 5.25 -19.67 17.61
C PHE A 306 4.13 -20.13 16.66
N ALA A 307 3.16 -19.26 16.39
CA ALA A 307 2.04 -19.57 15.48
C ALA A 307 2.52 -19.77 14.02
N GLN A 308 3.42 -18.93 13.53
CA GLN A 308 4.00 -19.08 12.18
C GLN A 308 4.80 -20.36 12.02
N ASP A 309 5.56 -20.73 13.04
CA ASP A 309 6.32 -21.96 13.04
C ASP A 309 5.41 -23.19 12.95
N ASN A 310 4.32 -23.17 13.72
CA ASN A 310 3.31 -24.22 13.66
C ASN A 310 2.67 -24.33 12.26
N LEU A 311 2.34 -23.20 11.63
CA LEU A 311 1.78 -23.19 10.26
C LEU A 311 2.77 -23.70 9.22
N GLN A 312 4.06 -23.38 9.33
CA GLN A 312 5.09 -23.78 8.38
C GLN A 312 5.43 -25.28 8.48
N ASN A 313 5.42 -25.82 9.70
CA ASN A 313 5.79 -27.20 9.96
C ASN A 313 4.60 -28.18 9.96
N GLY A 314 3.37 -27.69 9.70
CA GLY A 314 2.15 -28.51 9.72
C GLY A 314 1.86 -29.14 11.08
N GLY A 315 2.23 -28.43 12.17
CA GLY A 315 2.09 -28.90 13.54
C GLY A 315 0.64 -28.96 14.03
N ASP A 316 0.44 -29.61 15.18
CA ASP A 316 -0.85 -29.66 15.86
C ASP A 316 -1.28 -28.26 16.31
N THR A 317 -2.40 -27.79 15.78
CA THR A 317 -2.99 -26.47 16.13
C THR A 317 -3.40 -26.39 17.60
N THR A 318 -3.59 -27.52 18.28
CA THR A 318 -4.08 -27.62 19.68
C THR A 318 -3.18 -26.85 20.64
N ALA A 319 -1.85 -26.99 20.50
CA ALA A 319 -0.89 -26.31 21.38
C ALA A 319 -0.94 -24.78 21.23
N VAL A 320 -1.07 -24.31 19.99
CA VAL A 320 -1.18 -22.86 19.69
C VAL A 320 -2.47 -22.31 20.26
N VAL A 321 -3.59 -22.98 20.02
CA VAL A 321 -4.92 -22.61 20.52
C VAL A 321 -4.93 -22.55 22.05
N GLN A 322 -4.40 -23.58 22.72
CA GLN A 322 -4.34 -23.59 24.20
C GLN A 322 -3.50 -22.44 24.77
N LEU A 323 -2.40 -22.10 24.09
CA LEU A 323 -1.57 -20.97 24.51
C LEU A 323 -2.35 -19.65 24.37
N PHE A 324 -2.96 -19.41 23.21
CA PHE A 324 -3.75 -18.19 23.00
C PHE A 324 -4.95 -18.11 23.94
N ASP A 325 -5.70 -19.20 24.15
CA ASP A 325 -6.84 -19.22 25.06
C ASP A 325 -6.44 -18.84 26.49
N ARG A 326 -5.27 -19.30 26.95
CA ARG A 326 -4.73 -18.91 28.26
C ARG A 326 -4.31 -17.44 28.32
N VAL A 327 -3.68 -16.93 27.23
CA VAL A 327 -3.27 -15.53 27.15
C VAL A 327 -4.47 -14.60 27.12
N MET A 328 -5.54 -14.97 26.42
CA MET A 328 -6.79 -14.21 26.37
C MET A 328 -7.55 -14.16 27.71
N GLN A 329 -7.21 -15.01 28.67
CA GLN A 329 -7.74 -14.92 30.05
C GLN A 329 -7.04 -13.82 30.86
N MET A 330 -5.88 -13.34 30.42
CA MET A 330 -5.20 -12.20 31.05
C MET A 330 -5.86 -10.88 30.63
N PRO A 331 -5.74 -9.81 31.43
CA PRO A 331 -6.08 -8.48 30.96
C PRO A 331 -5.29 -8.13 29.69
N GLN A 332 -5.97 -7.55 28.72
CA GLN A 332 -5.37 -7.13 27.46
C GLN A 332 -5.36 -5.60 27.41
N ASP A 333 -4.20 -5.01 27.10
CA ASP A 333 -4.05 -3.55 26.98
C ASP A 333 -4.62 -3.00 25.67
N ASN A 334 -4.61 -3.86 24.63
CA ASN A 334 -5.12 -3.56 23.30
C ASN A 334 -5.59 -4.84 22.58
N ARG A 335 -6.05 -4.72 21.34
CA ARG A 335 -6.56 -5.84 20.53
C ARG A 335 -5.50 -6.74 19.89
N ASP A 336 -4.19 -6.41 19.97
CA ASP A 336 -3.18 -7.00 19.07
C ASP A 336 -3.03 -8.51 19.23
N VAL A 337 -3.07 -9.01 20.47
CA VAL A 337 -3.05 -10.46 20.76
C VAL A 337 -4.29 -11.14 20.19
N ALA A 338 -5.47 -10.54 20.40
CA ALA A 338 -6.74 -11.08 19.92
C ALA A 338 -6.80 -11.09 18.39
N MET A 339 -6.27 -10.05 17.73
CA MET A 339 -6.16 -9.96 16.27
C MET A 339 -5.20 -11.01 15.70
N LEU A 340 -4.06 -11.22 16.35
CA LEU A 340 -3.13 -12.27 15.95
C LEU A 340 -3.78 -13.66 16.05
N TYR A 341 -4.50 -13.92 17.14
CA TYR A 341 -5.22 -15.17 17.34
C TYR A 341 -6.31 -15.36 16.29
N LEU A 342 -7.11 -14.32 16.00
CA LEU A 342 -8.13 -14.34 14.97
C LEU A 342 -7.54 -14.65 13.59
N SER A 343 -6.43 -14.01 13.24
CA SER A 343 -5.72 -14.28 11.98
C SER A 343 -5.26 -15.74 11.88
N TYR A 344 -4.77 -16.30 12.96
CA TYR A 344 -4.39 -17.73 13.03
C TYR A 344 -5.62 -18.64 12.84
N MET A 345 -6.74 -18.34 13.51
CA MET A 345 -7.98 -19.13 13.38
C MET A 345 -8.53 -19.11 11.96
N VAL A 346 -8.53 -17.95 11.29
CA VAL A 346 -8.98 -17.82 9.89
C VAL A 346 -8.05 -18.62 8.97
N THR A 347 -6.75 -18.50 9.15
CA THR A 347 -5.75 -19.20 8.31
C THR A 347 -5.86 -20.71 8.43
N THR A 348 -6.17 -21.22 9.62
CA THR A 348 -6.31 -22.67 9.89
C THR A 348 -7.71 -23.21 9.64
N GLY A 349 -8.67 -22.37 9.21
CA GLY A 349 -10.05 -22.79 8.93
C GLY A 349 -10.81 -23.24 10.16
N MET A 350 -10.53 -22.66 11.33
CA MET A 350 -11.26 -22.98 12.56
C MET A 350 -12.72 -22.55 12.49
N ALA A 351 -13.57 -23.19 13.30
CA ALA A 351 -15.02 -22.96 13.30
C ALA A 351 -15.38 -21.49 13.47
N GLU A 352 -16.32 -21.00 12.65
CA GLU A 352 -16.79 -19.60 12.65
C GLU A 352 -17.27 -19.14 14.03
N GLN A 353 -17.86 -20.04 14.82
CA GLN A 353 -18.32 -19.71 16.17
C GLN A 353 -17.17 -19.23 17.08
N LYS A 354 -16.00 -19.85 17.02
CA LYS A 354 -14.82 -19.41 17.79
C LYS A 354 -14.26 -18.08 17.28
N GLN A 355 -14.32 -17.89 15.96
CA GLN A 355 -13.93 -16.60 15.36
C GLN A 355 -14.88 -15.48 15.81
N ALA A 356 -16.20 -15.77 15.90
CA ALA A 356 -17.20 -14.83 16.41
C ALA A 356 -16.96 -14.47 17.88
N GLU A 357 -16.71 -15.47 18.74
CA GLU A 357 -16.37 -15.24 20.16
C GLU A 357 -15.16 -14.30 20.32
N LEU A 358 -14.14 -14.50 19.50
CA LEU A 358 -12.95 -13.66 19.53
C LEU A 358 -13.20 -12.26 18.95
N ALA A 359 -14.03 -12.14 17.91
CA ALA A 359 -14.45 -10.84 17.39
C ALA A 359 -15.21 -10.02 18.45
N TRP A 360 -16.08 -10.65 19.22
CA TRP A 360 -16.74 -10.02 20.37
C TRP A 360 -15.71 -9.59 21.44
N ARG A 361 -14.71 -10.42 21.70
CA ARG A 361 -13.67 -10.08 22.66
C ARG A 361 -12.84 -8.88 22.20
N ILE A 362 -12.57 -8.75 20.91
CA ILE A 362 -11.93 -7.57 20.33
C ILE A 362 -12.79 -6.32 20.57
N LEU A 363 -14.10 -6.42 20.35
CA LEU A 363 -15.02 -5.30 20.58
C LEU A 363 -15.22 -4.94 22.08
N GLU A 364 -14.97 -5.86 23.00
CA GLU A 364 -14.90 -5.54 24.44
C GLU A 364 -13.65 -4.72 24.79
N ILE A 365 -12.52 -4.99 24.12
CA ILE A 365 -11.24 -4.28 24.32
C ILE A 365 -11.28 -2.92 23.61
N GLU A 366 -11.68 -2.90 22.34
CA GLU A 366 -11.75 -1.69 21.51
C GLU A 366 -13.13 -1.62 20.82
N PRO A 367 -14.11 -0.98 21.46
CA PRO A 367 -15.48 -0.94 20.94
C PRO A 367 -15.67 -0.20 19.61
N ASP A 368 -14.73 0.65 19.21
CA ASP A 368 -14.73 1.40 17.95
C ASP A 368 -14.10 0.64 16.77
N TYR A 369 -13.66 -0.61 16.96
CA TYR A 369 -12.99 -1.38 15.91
C TYR A 369 -14.00 -1.99 14.92
N SER A 370 -14.37 -1.22 13.89
CA SER A 370 -15.35 -1.62 12.85
C SER A 370 -15.03 -2.92 12.11
N PRO A 371 -13.75 -3.29 11.81
CA PRO A 371 -13.47 -4.57 11.11
C PRO A 371 -13.96 -5.83 11.84
N ALA A 372 -13.94 -5.84 13.18
CA ALA A 372 -14.50 -6.97 13.93
C ALA A 372 -16.03 -7.05 13.79
N ARG A 373 -16.72 -5.93 13.65
CA ARG A 373 -18.14 -5.87 13.36
C ARG A 373 -18.46 -6.43 11.97
N PHE A 374 -17.68 -6.05 10.96
CA PHE A 374 -17.87 -6.59 9.61
C PHE A 374 -17.62 -8.09 9.53
N LEU A 375 -16.68 -8.61 10.31
CA LEU A 375 -16.50 -10.06 10.41
C LEU A 375 -17.76 -10.75 10.94
N LEU A 376 -18.36 -10.22 12.02
CA LEU A 376 -19.60 -10.77 12.59
C LEU A 376 -20.80 -10.67 11.62
N LEU A 377 -20.88 -9.58 10.84
CA LEU A 377 -21.89 -9.41 9.80
C LEU A 377 -21.69 -10.34 8.62
N GLY A 378 -20.47 -10.78 8.34
CA GLY A 378 -20.16 -11.77 7.30
C GLY A 378 -20.59 -13.21 7.62
N MET A 379 -20.95 -13.51 8.88
CA MET A 379 -21.32 -14.85 9.34
C MET A 379 -22.83 -15.15 9.22
N ALA A 380 -23.41 -14.84 8.06
CA ALA A 380 -24.86 -14.88 7.80
C ALA A 380 -25.55 -16.26 7.99
N GLY A 381 -24.78 -17.36 8.10
CA GLY A 381 -25.28 -18.70 8.35
C GLY A 381 -25.24 -19.13 9.81
N SER A 382 -24.80 -18.27 10.73
CA SER A 382 -24.64 -18.59 12.15
C SER A 382 -26.00 -18.63 12.88
N GLU A 383 -26.05 -19.40 13.97
CA GLU A 383 -27.23 -19.42 14.85
C GLU A 383 -27.47 -18.01 15.44
N ASN A 384 -28.72 -17.58 15.48
CA ASN A 384 -29.15 -16.24 15.94
C ASN A 384 -28.48 -15.07 15.17
N TYR A 385 -28.21 -15.26 13.88
CA TYR A 385 -27.57 -14.25 13.06
C TYR A 385 -28.32 -12.91 13.07
N GLU A 386 -29.65 -12.92 12.93
CA GLU A 386 -30.44 -11.69 12.87
C GLU A 386 -30.30 -10.85 14.15
N GLU A 387 -30.30 -11.49 15.32
CA GLU A 387 -30.11 -10.79 16.59
C GLU A 387 -28.67 -10.20 16.69
N THR A 388 -27.69 -11.00 16.31
CA THR A 388 -26.28 -10.60 16.27
C THR A 388 -26.09 -9.42 15.30
N ALA A 389 -26.60 -9.52 14.08
CA ALA A 389 -26.47 -8.47 13.06
C ALA A 389 -27.09 -7.15 13.52
N LEU A 390 -28.31 -7.20 14.08
CA LEU A 390 -28.98 -6.00 14.60
C LEU A 390 -28.19 -5.35 15.73
N LYS A 391 -27.66 -6.14 16.68
CA LYS A 391 -26.83 -5.64 17.76
C LYS A 391 -25.56 -5.00 17.22
N VAL A 392 -24.83 -5.71 16.36
CA VAL A 392 -23.57 -5.24 15.76
C VAL A 392 -23.77 -3.94 14.98
N CYS A 393 -24.86 -3.85 14.19
CA CYS A 393 -25.18 -2.65 13.42
C CYS A 393 -25.50 -1.46 14.33
N ARG A 394 -26.36 -1.64 15.36
CA ARG A 394 -26.73 -0.58 16.28
C ARG A 394 -25.57 -0.08 17.12
N ASP A 395 -24.74 -0.99 17.62
CA ASP A 395 -23.50 -0.62 18.30
C ASP A 395 -22.53 0.07 17.32
N GLY A 396 -22.42 -0.40 16.08
CA GLY A 396 -21.61 0.23 15.03
C GLY A 396 -22.03 1.68 14.77
N GLN A 397 -23.32 1.96 14.70
CA GLN A 397 -23.84 3.34 14.53
C GLN A 397 -23.52 4.26 15.71
N ILE A 398 -23.23 3.72 16.89
CA ILE A 398 -22.79 4.52 18.06
C ILE A 398 -21.33 4.88 17.95
N TYR A 399 -20.46 3.91 17.62
CA TYR A 399 -19.01 4.07 17.61
C TYR A 399 -18.46 4.63 16.30
N ASP A 400 -19.13 4.37 15.18
CA ASP A 400 -18.77 4.84 13.84
C ASP A 400 -20.03 5.26 13.06
N PRO A 401 -20.67 6.37 13.48
CA PRO A 401 -21.94 6.82 12.91
C PRO A 401 -21.85 7.23 11.45
N ALA A 402 -20.65 7.49 10.94
CA ALA A 402 -20.41 7.90 9.56
C ALA A 402 -20.20 6.72 8.59
N GLU A 403 -20.27 5.47 9.06
CA GLU A 403 -20.17 4.27 8.24
C GLU A 403 -21.56 3.81 7.76
N PRO A 404 -21.93 4.03 6.49
CA PRO A 404 -23.28 3.73 5.98
C PRO A 404 -23.59 2.22 5.94
N ALA A 405 -22.57 1.36 5.95
CA ALA A 405 -22.76 -0.08 5.92
C ALA A 405 -23.53 -0.61 7.14
N PHE A 406 -23.37 -0.01 8.32
CA PHE A 406 -24.12 -0.44 9.51
C PHE A 406 -25.63 -0.19 9.38
N TYR A 407 -26.02 0.89 8.73
CA TYR A 407 -27.43 1.18 8.44
C TYR A 407 -27.98 0.29 7.34
N TYR A 408 -27.16 -0.01 6.34
CA TYR A 408 -27.51 -0.93 5.24
C TYR A 408 -27.74 -2.36 5.74
N PHE A 409 -26.84 -2.91 6.53
CA PHE A 409 -26.98 -4.27 7.07
C PHE A 409 -28.10 -4.36 8.12
N GLU A 410 -28.35 -3.31 8.91
CA GLU A 410 -29.55 -3.23 9.76
C GLU A 410 -30.81 -3.34 8.89
N ALA A 411 -30.88 -2.55 7.81
CA ALA A 411 -32.04 -2.57 6.92
C ALA A 411 -32.23 -3.91 6.20
N VAL A 412 -31.15 -4.53 5.71
CA VAL A 412 -31.21 -5.87 5.10
C VAL A 412 -31.79 -6.88 6.10
N THR A 413 -31.33 -6.83 7.34
CA THR A 413 -31.77 -7.74 8.41
C THR A 413 -33.24 -7.51 8.78
N GLU A 414 -33.65 -6.24 9.01
CA GLU A 414 -35.04 -5.89 9.35
C GLU A 414 -36.00 -6.22 8.19
N TYR A 415 -35.56 -6.01 6.93
CA TYR A 415 -36.32 -6.37 5.74
C TYR A 415 -36.51 -7.91 5.63
N GLY A 416 -35.45 -8.69 5.88
CA GLY A 416 -35.53 -10.14 5.96
C GLY A 416 -36.51 -10.64 7.04
N LEU A 417 -36.68 -9.89 8.12
CA LEU A 417 -37.66 -10.13 9.18
C LEU A 417 -39.08 -9.61 8.86
N ASN A 418 -39.33 -9.11 7.63
CA ASN A 418 -40.58 -8.48 7.17
C ASN A 418 -40.95 -7.20 7.97
N LYS A 419 -39.96 -6.47 8.46
CA LYS A 419 -40.12 -5.21 9.17
C LYS A 419 -39.76 -4.04 8.27
N ASN A 420 -40.51 -3.84 7.20
CA ASN A 420 -40.21 -2.88 6.15
C ASN A 420 -40.05 -1.44 6.66
N LYS A 421 -40.85 -1.03 7.65
CA LYS A 421 -40.80 0.33 8.21
C LYS A 421 -39.50 0.60 8.97
N GLU A 422 -39.04 -0.39 9.73
CA GLU A 422 -37.77 -0.34 10.47
C GLU A 422 -36.60 -0.32 9.49
N ALA A 423 -36.65 -1.11 8.43
CA ALA A 423 -35.63 -1.11 7.37
C ALA A 423 -35.54 0.25 6.66
N ILE A 424 -36.69 0.85 6.27
CA ILE A 424 -36.69 2.21 5.69
C ILE A 424 -36.11 3.23 6.68
N ALA A 425 -36.50 3.14 7.96
CA ALA A 425 -35.99 4.06 8.98
C ALA A 425 -34.47 3.94 9.17
N ALA A 426 -33.92 2.72 9.11
CA ALA A 426 -32.47 2.50 9.15
C ALA A 426 -31.79 3.16 7.95
N LEU A 427 -32.26 2.90 6.72
CA LEU A 427 -31.69 3.52 5.51
C LEU A 427 -31.79 5.05 5.52
N ARG A 428 -32.90 5.63 5.98
CA ARG A 428 -33.04 7.08 6.09
C ARG A 428 -32.08 7.71 7.09
N ARG A 429 -31.71 7.00 8.18
CA ARG A 429 -30.69 7.48 9.13
C ARG A 429 -29.28 7.46 8.54
N GLY A 430 -28.97 6.47 7.71
CA GLY A 430 -27.64 6.34 7.11
C GLY A 430 -27.45 7.13 5.81
N GLU A 431 -28.53 7.56 5.15
CA GLU A 431 -28.50 8.29 3.87
C GLU A 431 -27.54 9.49 3.85
N PRO A 432 -27.42 10.34 4.90
CA PRO A 432 -26.48 11.47 4.91
C PRO A 432 -25.00 11.09 4.88
N TYR A 433 -24.66 9.83 5.16
CA TYR A 433 -23.28 9.34 5.24
C TYR A 433 -22.86 8.56 3.98
N VAL A 434 -23.78 8.35 3.04
CA VAL A 434 -23.46 7.69 1.76
C VAL A 434 -22.64 8.64 0.90
N ASP A 435 -21.40 8.24 0.57
CA ASP A 435 -20.43 9.06 -0.15
C ASP A 435 -20.08 8.45 -1.50
N GLU A 436 -20.28 9.23 -2.57
CA GLU A 436 -19.99 8.86 -3.96
C GLU A 436 -18.51 8.52 -4.19
N SER A 437 -17.61 9.14 -3.43
CA SER A 437 -16.17 9.01 -3.64
C SER A 437 -15.57 7.72 -3.09
N LYS A 438 -16.27 7.03 -2.16
CA LYS A 438 -15.72 5.87 -1.45
C LYS A 438 -16.02 4.54 -2.14
N ASP A 439 -17.29 4.25 -2.39
CA ASP A 439 -17.74 3.01 -3.03
C ASP A 439 -19.06 3.23 -3.80
N PRO A 440 -18.98 3.52 -5.11
CA PRO A 440 -20.17 3.73 -5.93
C PRO A 440 -21.09 2.52 -6.02
N GLU A 441 -20.56 1.30 -5.96
CA GLU A 441 -21.36 0.08 -6.05
C GLU A 441 -22.19 -0.12 -4.78
N THR A 442 -21.58 -0.05 -3.61
CA THR A 442 -22.28 -0.13 -2.32
C THR A 442 -23.29 1.00 -2.16
N SER A 443 -22.93 2.25 -2.57
CA SER A 443 -23.85 3.39 -2.55
C SER A 443 -25.07 3.15 -3.45
N SER A 444 -24.86 2.59 -4.63
CA SER A 444 -25.95 2.22 -5.55
C SER A 444 -26.87 1.14 -4.94
N ASN A 445 -26.30 0.11 -4.35
CA ASN A 445 -27.06 -0.98 -3.71
C ASN A 445 -27.87 -0.48 -2.51
N TYR A 446 -27.31 0.50 -1.76
CA TYR A 446 -28.01 1.15 -0.65
C TYR A 446 -29.34 1.79 -1.10
N PHE A 447 -29.28 2.63 -2.13
CA PHE A 447 -30.46 3.31 -2.65
C PHE A 447 -31.39 2.38 -3.44
N ALA A 448 -30.86 1.34 -4.09
CA ALA A 448 -31.69 0.32 -4.75
C ALA A 448 -32.55 -0.44 -3.74
N LEU A 449 -31.96 -0.87 -2.61
CA LEU A 449 -32.70 -1.52 -1.51
C LEU A 449 -33.78 -0.59 -0.94
N LEU A 450 -33.45 0.68 -0.72
CA LEU A 450 -34.43 1.67 -0.27
C LEU A 450 -35.60 1.79 -1.25
N GLY A 451 -35.29 1.80 -2.56
CA GLY A 451 -36.31 1.83 -3.63
C GLY A 451 -37.22 0.59 -3.60
N ASP A 452 -36.62 -0.60 -3.46
CA ASP A 452 -37.39 -1.87 -3.40
C ASP A 452 -38.38 -1.87 -2.22
N ILE A 453 -37.89 -1.52 -1.02
CA ILE A 453 -38.74 -1.54 0.20
C ILE A 453 -39.82 -0.44 0.16
N LEU A 454 -39.48 0.76 -0.31
CA LEU A 454 -40.46 1.85 -0.47
C LEU A 454 -41.57 1.48 -1.46
N HIS A 455 -41.22 0.80 -2.55
CA HIS A 455 -42.20 0.33 -3.52
C HIS A 455 -43.16 -0.71 -2.90
N GLU A 456 -42.65 -1.66 -2.12
CA GLU A 456 -43.49 -2.66 -1.42
C GLU A 456 -44.43 -2.01 -0.41
N GLU A 457 -44.02 -0.94 0.26
CA GLU A 457 -44.87 -0.14 1.17
C GLU A 457 -45.84 0.80 0.43
N GLY A 458 -45.86 0.76 -0.91
CA GLY A 458 -46.75 1.56 -1.74
C GLY A 458 -46.33 3.03 -1.91
N GLN A 459 -45.11 3.38 -1.52
CA GLN A 459 -44.53 4.73 -1.63
C GLN A 459 -43.82 4.91 -2.98
N ALA A 460 -44.56 4.68 -4.08
CA ALA A 460 -43.97 4.57 -5.42
C ALA A 460 -43.13 5.79 -5.85
N GLN A 461 -43.54 7.03 -5.51
CA GLN A 461 -42.80 8.22 -5.92
C GLN A 461 -41.43 8.34 -5.22
N GLU A 462 -41.37 8.00 -3.91
CA GLU A 462 -40.11 8.00 -3.17
C GLU A 462 -39.21 6.84 -3.63
N ALA A 463 -39.80 5.68 -3.95
CA ALA A 463 -39.09 4.54 -4.52
C ALA A 463 -38.38 4.93 -5.83
N PHE A 464 -39.07 5.62 -6.74
CA PHE A 464 -38.47 6.06 -8.01
C PHE A 464 -37.33 7.06 -7.78
N THR A 465 -37.47 7.96 -6.80
CA THR A 465 -36.36 8.86 -6.41
C THR A 465 -35.15 8.10 -5.87
N ALA A 466 -35.38 7.06 -5.08
CA ALA A 466 -34.31 6.22 -4.57
C ALA A 466 -33.59 5.45 -5.70
N TYR A 467 -34.32 4.89 -6.67
CA TYR A 467 -33.70 4.27 -7.85
C TYR A 467 -32.94 5.26 -8.73
N ASP A 468 -33.47 6.47 -8.94
CA ASP A 468 -32.76 7.52 -9.66
C ASP A 468 -31.44 7.86 -8.93
N ASN A 469 -31.41 7.90 -7.59
CA ASN A 469 -30.18 8.07 -6.81
C ASN A 469 -29.26 6.86 -6.96
N ALA A 470 -29.74 5.63 -6.87
CA ALA A 470 -28.94 4.43 -7.09
C ALA A 470 -28.21 4.46 -8.43
N LEU A 471 -28.89 4.84 -9.50
CA LEU A 471 -28.30 4.89 -10.85
C LEU A 471 -27.36 6.09 -11.08
N LYS A 472 -27.38 7.13 -10.22
CA LYS A 472 -26.35 8.17 -10.21
C LYS A 472 -25.01 7.63 -9.72
N TYR A 473 -25.03 6.78 -8.69
CA TYR A 473 -23.81 6.16 -8.14
C TYR A 473 -23.25 5.09 -9.06
N ASN A 474 -24.11 4.17 -9.53
CA ASN A 474 -23.74 3.13 -10.49
C ASN A 474 -24.81 2.95 -11.55
N SER A 475 -24.63 3.60 -12.68
CA SER A 475 -25.56 3.50 -13.81
C SER A 475 -25.64 2.09 -14.43
N ALA A 476 -24.70 1.19 -14.10
CA ALA A 476 -24.65 -0.19 -14.59
C ALA A 476 -25.17 -1.22 -13.56
N ASN A 477 -25.78 -0.81 -12.47
CA ASN A 477 -26.39 -1.71 -11.49
C ASN A 477 -27.57 -2.45 -12.13
N LEU A 478 -27.33 -3.68 -12.59
CA LEU A 478 -28.31 -4.47 -13.34
C LEU A 478 -29.57 -4.80 -12.52
N LEU A 479 -29.40 -5.08 -11.24
CA LEU A 479 -30.53 -5.37 -10.35
C LEU A 479 -31.43 -4.14 -10.20
N CYS A 480 -30.83 -2.98 -9.92
CA CYS A 480 -31.54 -1.71 -9.85
C CYS A 480 -32.25 -1.38 -11.17
N LEU A 481 -31.55 -1.50 -12.32
CA LEU A 481 -32.13 -1.28 -13.64
C LEU A 481 -33.36 -2.17 -13.89
N ASN A 482 -33.26 -3.44 -13.55
CA ASN A 482 -34.37 -4.39 -13.73
C ASN A 482 -35.58 -4.04 -12.86
N ASN A 483 -35.36 -3.84 -11.56
CA ASN A 483 -36.45 -3.58 -10.61
C ASN A 483 -37.14 -2.25 -10.90
N TYR A 484 -36.34 -1.19 -11.15
CA TYR A 484 -36.87 0.11 -11.52
C TYR A 484 -37.71 0.04 -12.81
N ALA A 485 -37.17 -0.59 -13.88
CA ALA A 485 -37.90 -0.78 -15.13
C ALA A 485 -39.21 -1.55 -14.95
N TYR A 486 -39.18 -2.61 -14.15
CA TYR A 486 -40.36 -3.41 -13.83
C TYR A 486 -41.44 -2.56 -13.14
N PHE A 487 -41.06 -1.82 -12.08
CA PHE A 487 -42.03 -1.02 -11.32
C PHE A 487 -42.58 0.18 -12.10
N LEU A 488 -41.76 0.81 -12.95
CA LEU A 488 -42.23 1.81 -13.91
C LEU A 488 -43.28 1.21 -14.87
N SER A 489 -43.05 -0.02 -15.33
CA SER A 489 -43.99 -0.71 -16.23
C SER A 489 -45.32 -1.06 -15.55
N LEU A 490 -45.30 -1.47 -14.28
CA LEU A 490 -46.51 -1.72 -13.48
C LEU A 490 -47.32 -0.43 -13.28
N ALA A 491 -46.65 0.69 -13.08
CA ALA A 491 -47.27 2.02 -12.95
C ALA A 491 -47.69 2.63 -14.31
N ASN A 492 -47.33 1.99 -15.43
CA ASN A 492 -47.53 2.50 -16.78
C ASN A 492 -46.92 3.90 -16.99
N LEU A 493 -45.75 4.13 -16.38
CA LEU A 493 -44.98 5.38 -16.42
C LEU A 493 -43.67 5.18 -17.16
N ARG A 494 -43.22 6.22 -17.92
CA ARG A 494 -41.89 6.28 -18.53
C ARG A 494 -41.48 4.96 -19.23
N LEU A 495 -42.42 4.36 -20.01
CA LEU A 495 -42.22 3.05 -20.61
C LEU A 495 -41.02 2.96 -21.55
N ASP A 496 -40.67 4.05 -22.22
CA ASP A 496 -39.49 4.09 -23.09
C ASP A 496 -38.17 4.05 -22.27
N ASP A 497 -38.13 4.74 -21.13
CA ASP A 497 -37.00 4.64 -20.19
C ASP A 497 -36.91 3.23 -19.58
N ALA A 498 -38.06 2.66 -19.20
CA ALA A 498 -38.13 1.30 -18.68
C ALA A 498 -37.62 0.27 -19.72
N GLU A 499 -38.00 0.43 -20.99
CA GLU A 499 -37.49 -0.41 -22.07
C GLU A 499 -35.97 -0.27 -22.22
N ALA A 500 -35.46 0.97 -22.22
CA ALA A 500 -34.02 1.22 -22.36
C ALA A 500 -33.22 0.58 -21.19
N MET A 501 -33.71 0.69 -19.94
CA MET A 501 -33.08 0.06 -18.77
C MET A 501 -33.13 -1.46 -18.86
N SER A 502 -34.30 -2.04 -19.12
CA SER A 502 -34.48 -3.50 -19.18
C SER A 502 -33.72 -4.12 -20.37
N LYS A 503 -33.62 -3.40 -21.50
CA LYS A 503 -32.80 -3.87 -22.62
C LYS A 503 -31.33 -3.99 -22.23
N ARG A 504 -30.77 -3.03 -21.46
CA ARG A 504 -29.39 -3.11 -20.96
C ARG A 504 -29.16 -4.33 -20.09
N THR A 505 -30.13 -4.73 -19.26
CA THR A 505 -30.00 -5.96 -18.45
C THR A 505 -29.98 -7.22 -19.33
N VAL A 506 -30.87 -7.30 -20.32
CA VAL A 506 -30.93 -8.43 -21.26
C VAL A 506 -29.70 -8.46 -22.18
N ASP A 507 -29.18 -7.32 -22.62
CA ASP A 507 -27.95 -7.27 -23.44
C ASP A 507 -26.73 -7.76 -22.65
N HIS A 508 -26.68 -7.51 -21.34
CA HIS A 508 -25.60 -7.97 -20.47
C HIS A 508 -25.75 -9.48 -20.10
N GLU A 509 -26.96 -9.91 -19.75
CA GLU A 509 -27.28 -11.30 -19.40
C GLU A 509 -28.42 -11.86 -20.26
N PRO A 510 -28.13 -12.26 -21.50
CA PRO A 510 -29.16 -12.61 -22.49
C PRO A 510 -30.05 -13.83 -22.14
N ASN A 511 -29.61 -14.66 -21.19
CA ASN A 511 -30.29 -15.87 -20.76
C ASN A 511 -30.86 -15.80 -19.35
N ASN A 512 -30.84 -14.61 -18.72
CA ASN A 512 -31.41 -14.41 -17.40
C ASN A 512 -32.94 -14.30 -17.51
N ALA A 513 -33.67 -15.31 -16.99
CA ALA A 513 -35.11 -15.39 -17.08
C ALA A 513 -35.84 -14.19 -16.43
N THR A 514 -35.32 -13.66 -15.31
CA THR A 514 -35.89 -12.50 -14.62
C THR A 514 -35.82 -11.24 -15.49
N TYR A 515 -34.69 -11.02 -16.14
CA TYR A 515 -34.49 -9.86 -17.03
C TYR A 515 -35.30 -9.96 -18.31
N LEU A 516 -35.42 -11.18 -18.86
CA LEU A 516 -36.27 -11.45 -20.01
C LEU A 516 -37.75 -11.26 -19.70
N ASP A 517 -38.22 -11.68 -18.53
CA ASP A 517 -39.63 -11.50 -18.09
C ASP A 517 -39.95 -10.00 -17.99
N THR A 518 -39.12 -9.24 -17.30
CA THR A 518 -39.28 -7.79 -17.18
C THR A 518 -39.33 -7.12 -18.55
N TYR A 519 -38.42 -7.46 -19.46
CA TYR A 519 -38.38 -6.90 -20.81
C TYR A 519 -39.63 -7.25 -21.61
N ALA A 520 -40.07 -8.52 -21.57
CA ALA A 520 -41.30 -8.96 -22.23
C ALA A 520 -42.53 -8.24 -21.67
N TRP A 521 -42.59 -8.04 -20.33
CA TRP A 521 -43.70 -7.34 -19.69
C TRP A 521 -43.75 -5.86 -20.08
N ILE A 522 -42.61 -5.16 -20.19
CA ILE A 522 -42.55 -3.78 -20.67
C ILE A 522 -43.06 -3.67 -22.10
N LEU A 523 -42.62 -4.55 -22.99
CA LEU A 523 -43.13 -4.61 -24.39
C LEU A 523 -44.64 -4.87 -24.45
N TYR A 524 -45.16 -5.71 -23.53
CA TYR A 524 -46.59 -5.94 -23.39
C TYR A 524 -47.33 -4.65 -22.99
N GLN A 525 -46.83 -3.89 -22.04
CA GLN A 525 -47.41 -2.61 -21.61
C GLN A 525 -47.39 -1.56 -22.74
N GLN A 526 -46.35 -1.58 -23.56
CA GLN A 526 -46.27 -0.76 -24.80
C GLN A 526 -47.17 -1.28 -25.93
N LYS A 527 -47.92 -2.34 -25.70
CA LYS A 527 -48.81 -2.99 -26.71
C LYS A 527 -48.10 -3.62 -27.90
N ARG A 528 -46.80 -3.88 -27.79
CA ARG A 528 -45.92 -4.53 -28.79
C ARG A 528 -45.98 -6.07 -28.60
N TYR A 529 -47.19 -6.65 -28.76
CA TYR A 529 -47.47 -7.99 -28.30
C TYR A 529 -46.72 -9.11 -29.00
N GLU A 530 -46.38 -8.97 -30.31
CA GLU A 530 -45.61 -9.98 -31.01
C GLU A 530 -44.14 -9.98 -30.52
N GLN A 531 -43.57 -8.80 -30.28
CA GLN A 531 -42.22 -8.71 -29.74
C GLN A 531 -42.17 -9.23 -28.29
N ALA A 532 -43.17 -8.88 -27.48
CA ALA A 532 -43.29 -9.42 -26.13
C ALA A 532 -43.39 -10.97 -26.15
N TYR A 533 -44.11 -11.53 -27.12
CA TYR A 533 -44.21 -12.97 -27.29
C TYR A 533 -42.86 -13.62 -27.59
N GLU A 534 -42.07 -13.08 -28.51
CA GLU A 534 -40.75 -13.63 -28.83
C GLU A 534 -39.84 -13.66 -27.61
N ILE A 535 -39.84 -12.60 -26.81
CA ILE A 535 -39.02 -12.51 -25.60
C ILE A 535 -39.51 -13.45 -24.49
N ILE A 536 -40.82 -13.51 -24.24
CA ILE A 536 -41.36 -14.37 -23.17
C ILE A 536 -41.15 -15.86 -23.45
N GLU A 537 -41.19 -16.30 -24.72
CA GLU A 537 -40.91 -17.70 -25.09
C GLU A 537 -39.44 -18.05 -24.82
N ARG A 538 -38.51 -17.10 -25.09
CA ARG A 538 -37.11 -17.27 -24.70
C ARG A 538 -36.95 -17.32 -23.18
N CYS A 539 -37.65 -16.44 -22.46
CA CYS A 539 -37.67 -16.42 -21.01
C CYS A 539 -38.14 -17.79 -20.44
N ILE A 540 -39.25 -18.33 -20.95
CA ILE A 540 -39.77 -19.63 -20.55
C ILE A 540 -38.75 -20.75 -20.80
N ALA A 541 -38.11 -20.76 -21.96
CA ALA A 541 -37.07 -21.76 -22.28
C ALA A 541 -35.90 -21.70 -21.28
N CYS A 542 -35.43 -20.50 -20.92
CA CYS A 542 -34.41 -20.31 -19.91
C CYS A 542 -34.89 -20.75 -18.51
N ALA A 543 -36.07 -20.33 -18.09
CA ALA A 543 -36.66 -20.68 -16.78
C ALA A 543 -36.88 -22.17 -16.64
N ASP A 544 -37.33 -22.84 -17.70
CA ASP A 544 -37.56 -24.30 -17.71
C ASP A 544 -36.26 -25.09 -17.63
N SER A 545 -35.18 -24.59 -18.26
CA SER A 545 -33.86 -25.23 -18.20
C SER A 545 -33.21 -25.11 -16.81
N THR A 546 -33.50 -24.06 -16.07
CA THR A 546 -32.92 -23.75 -14.74
C THR A 546 -33.86 -24.10 -13.58
N GLY A 547 -35.14 -24.43 -13.86
CA GLY A 547 -36.15 -24.69 -12.82
C GLY A 547 -36.59 -23.43 -12.04
N THR A 548 -36.33 -22.22 -12.58
CA THR A 548 -36.57 -20.94 -11.88
C THR A 548 -37.94 -20.32 -12.19
N GLY A 549 -38.80 -20.99 -12.97
CA GLY A 549 -40.11 -20.46 -13.34
C GLY A 549 -41.09 -20.38 -12.16
N ASP A 550 -41.69 -19.20 -11.96
CA ASP A 550 -42.66 -18.91 -10.90
C ASP A 550 -44.06 -18.56 -11.42
N ALA A 551 -44.98 -18.27 -10.50
CA ALA A 551 -46.34 -17.92 -10.82
C ALA A 551 -46.46 -16.64 -11.65
N THR A 552 -45.66 -15.62 -11.37
CA THR A 552 -45.67 -14.32 -12.04
C THR A 552 -45.22 -14.46 -13.50
N LEU A 553 -44.10 -15.14 -13.72
CA LEU A 553 -43.57 -15.40 -15.06
C LEU A 553 -44.63 -16.11 -15.94
N TYR A 554 -45.23 -17.22 -15.42
CA TYR A 554 -46.24 -17.94 -16.19
C TYR A 554 -47.55 -17.16 -16.37
N GLU A 555 -47.89 -16.25 -15.46
CA GLU A 555 -49.02 -15.34 -15.62
C GLU A 555 -48.72 -14.31 -16.72
N HIS A 556 -47.54 -13.67 -16.72
CA HIS A 556 -47.11 -12.77 -17.79
C HIS A 556 -47.11 -13.49 -19.15
N ALA A 557 -46.55 -14.70 -19.23
CA ALA A 557 -46.60 -15.52 -20.43
C ALA A 557 -48.02 -15.78 -20.92
N GLY A 558 -48.97 -16.04 -20.02
CA GLY A 558 -50.37 -16.19 -20.35
C GLY A 558 -51.01 -14.93 -20.91
N ASP A 559 -50.77 -13.79 -20.26
CA ASP A 559 -51.31 -12.48 -20.68
C ASP A 559 -50.76 -12.02 -22.04
N ILE A 560 -49.46 -12.20 -22.24
CA ILE A 560 -48.75 -11.87 -23.50
C ILE A 560 -49.28 -12.77 -24.63
N ASN A 561 -49.32 -14.09 -24.44
CA ASN A 561 -49.83 -15.03 -25.43
C ASN A 561 -51.27 -14.74 -25.83
N TYR A 562 -52.11 -14.35 -24.86
CA TYR A 562 -53.51 -13.99 -25.13
C TYR A 562 -53.59 -12.77 -26.07
N ARG A 563 -52.85 -11.71 -25.78
CA ARG A 563 -52.83 -10.48 -26.60
C ARG A 563 -52.19 -10.69 -27.97
N ALA A 564 -51.23 -11.61 -28.09
CA ALA A 564 -50.65 -12.06 -29.33
C ALA A 564 -51.54 -13.06 -30.11
N GLY A 565 -52.81 -13.25 -29.71
CA GLY A 565 -53.81 -14.09 -30.39
C GLY A 565 -53.71 -15.60 -30.10
N ARG A 566 -52.75 -16.06 -29.27
CA ARG A 566 -52.42 -17.47 -28.99
C ARG A 566 -53.22 -18.01 -27.78
N ARG A 567 -54.56 -18.00 -27.87
CA ARG A 567 -55.50 -18.26 -26.75
C ARG A 567 -55.31 -19.61 -26.06
N THR A 568 -54.95 -20.65 -26.78
CA THR A 568 -54.71 -21.97 -26.21
C THR A 568 -53.46 -22.00 -25.33
N ALA A 569 -52.37 -21.45 -25.85
CA ALA A 569 -51.11 -21.31 -25.11
C ALA A 569 -51.30 -20.45 -23.84
N ALA A 570 -52.00 -19.32 -23.96
CA ALA A 570 -52.34 -18.46 -22.83
C ALA A 570 -53.00 -19.21 -21.69
N ASN A 571 -54.03 -20.03 -22.00
CA ASN A 571 -54.73 -20.78 -20.99
C ASN A 571 -53.86 -21.88 -20.33
N ASN A 572 -52.92 -22.44 -21.09
CA ASN A 572 -51.96 -23.41 -20.55
C ASN A 572 -50.98 -22.73 -19.58
N TYR A 573 -50.48 -21.55 -19.93
CA TYR A 573 -49.60 -20.79 -19.05
C TYR A 573 -50.31 -20.33 -17.78
N TRP A 574 -51.53 -19.82 -17.82
CA TRP A 574 -52.29 -19.48 -16.60
C TRP A 574 -52.55 -20.70 -15.71
N ARG A 575 -52.79 -21.89 -16.29
CA ARG A 575 -52.88 -23.12 -15.51
C ARG A 575 -51.56 -23.49 -14.84
N ARG A 576 -50.45 -23.24 -15.54
CA ARG A 576 -49.11 -23.45 -15.00
C ARG A 576 -48.84 -22.46 -13.87
N ALA A 577 -49.11 -21.17 -14.06
CA ALA A 577 -49.05 -20.14 -13.04
C ALA A 577 -49.85 -20.50 -11.77
N SER A 578 -51.10 -20.98 -11.95
CA SER A 578 -51.94 -21.39 -10.81
C SER A 578 -51.33 -22.52 -9.96
N ARG A 579 -50.52 -23.40 -10.57
CA ARG A 579 -49.81 -24.47 -9.84
C ARG A 579 -48.66 -23.94 -9.01
N HIS A 580 -48.01 -22.89 -9.49
CA HIS A 580 -46.87 -22.24 -8.84
C HIS A 580 -47.28 -21.14 -7.84
N ALA A 581 -48.57 -20.78 -7.77
CA ALA A 581 -49.09 -19.75 -6.88
C ALA A 581 -48.79 -20.07 -5.40
N LYS A 582 -48.12 -19.14 -4.73
CA LYS A 582 -47.71 -19.28 -3.33
C LYS A 582 -48.84 -19.06 -2.33
N THR A 583 -49.83 -18.23 -2.69
CA THR A 583 -50.93 -17.88 -1.80
C THR A 583 -52.31 -18.31 -2.36
N PRO A 584 -53.27 -18.60 -1.49
CA PRO A 584 -54.64 -18.89 -1.94
C PRO A 584 -55.31 -17.72 -2.68
N ALA A 585 -54.94 -16.48 -2.35
CA ALA A 585 -55.47 -15.29 -3.01
C ALA A 585 -54.94 -15.16 -4.45
N GLU A 586 -53.65 -15.31 -4.65
CA GLU A 586 -53.01 -15.34 -5.95
C GLU A 586 -53.56 -16.44 -6.84
N ARG A 587 -53.66 -17.66 -6.31
CA ARG A 587 -54.26 -18.80 -7.03
C ARG A 587 -55.69 -18.53 -7.45
N ARG A 588 -56.50 -17.88 -6.61
CA ARG A 588 -57.88 -17.49 -6.95
C ARG A 588 -57.91 -16.49 -8.10
N ARG A 589 -57.06 -15.49 -8.06
CA ARG A 589 -56.92 -14.45 -9.10
C ARG A 589 -56.55 -15.07 -10.45
N ILE A 590 -55.52 -15.90 -10.48
CA ILE A 590 -55.06 -16.58 -11.70
C ILE A 590 -56.14 -17.55 -12.24
N ASN A 591 -56.84 -18.32 -11.37
CA ASN A 591 -57.91 -19.20 -11.78
C ASN A 591 -59.10 -18.48 -12.39
N GLN A 592 -59.33 -17.21 -12.08
CA GLN A 592 -60.35 -16.41 -12.76
C GLN A 592 -59.98 -16.20 -14.23
N LYS A 593 -58.69 -15.92 -14.55
CA LYS A 593 -58.20 -15.80 -15.94
C LYS A 593 -58.37 -17.12 -16.70
N VAL A 594 -58.05 -18.27 -16.05
CA VAL A 594 -58.24 -19.60 -16.63
C VAL A 594 -59.73 -19.86 -17.00
N ARG A 595 -60.64 -19.53 -16.07
CA ARG A 595 -62.09 -19.73 -16.27
C ARG A 595 -62.67 -18.80 -17.33
N ARG A 596 -62.27 -17.52 -17.26
CA ARG A 596 -62.75 -16.50 -18.20
C ARG A 596 -62.07 -16.58 -19.57
N ARG A 597 -60.97 -17.34 -19.67
CA ARG A 597 -60.09 -17.45 -20.84
C ARG A 597 -59.63 -16.08 -21.36
N ARG A 598 -59.42 -15.14 -20.44
CA ARG A 598 -58.91 -13.76 -20.71
C ARG A 598 -58.17 -13.23 -19.49
N PRO A 599 -57.23 -12.24 -19.68
CA PRO A 599 -56.50 -11.56 -18.59
C PRO A 599 -57.42 -10.95 -17.52
#